data_62751d9c2b9f3f1527932a79ec9d3139
#
_entry.id   62751d9c2b9f3f1527932a79ec9d3139
#
_cell.length_a   1.000
_cell.length_b   1.000
_cell.length_c   1.000
_cell.angle_alpha   90.00
_cell.angle_beta   90.00
_cell.angle_gamma   90.00
#
_symmetry.space_group_name_H-M   'P 1'
#
loop_
_entity.id
_entity.type
_entity.pdbx_description
1 polymer ?
#
loop_
_entity_poly.entity_id
_entity_poly.type
_entity_poly.pdbx_seq_one_letter_code
_entity_poly.pdbx_strand_id
1 'polypeptide(L)'
;GALLPLLLLVVEAFLHRMRANAPPRKLWLALVLGLPALAVLAYLAKQINFTPHIWPHRPFDQVERLYSETRIMWDYVGQLWLPRIEGAGLFQDGFEISRGIFQPISTAWAILGWGAVILVLPLLYRRLPFVWLAVAFFLCGHLIESTVIGLELYFEHRNYVPAFFMFLPLAVGIDWLGQRYRPRMAMAVTLALIAMLAGMTWQRSLLWADADRLQTYWAMKDPQSARGRNYLISRLVEEKKYGEALAWADQAVQELPHSSLLTMSWLRIHVNTGQATEEHFEQAAAQLVEQAFDAQTASGLRILVDDAVAAPELTRYHQPLLHLLNTLTERGP
;
A
#
# COMPACT_ATOMS: atom_id res chain seq x y z
N GLY A 1 1.54 -17.38 -3.98
CA GLY A 1 1.80 -18.81 -3.65
C GLY A 1 3.16 -19.09 -3.02
N ALA A 2 4.21 -18.26 -3.24
CA ALA A 2 5.58 -18.59 -2.81
C ALA A 2 5.73 -18.79 -1.28
N LEU A 3 4.99 -18.07 -0.46
CA LEU A 3 5.01 -18.21 1.00
C LEU A 3 4.24 -19.42 1.52
N LEU A 4 3.48 -20.12 0.69
CA LEU A 4 2.63 -21.24 1.13
C LEU A 4 3.38 -22.29 1.97
N PRO A 5 4.59 -22.77 1.59
CA PRO A 5 5.33 -23.72 2.41
C PRO A 5 5.63 -23.21 3.82
N LEU A 6 6.02 -21.93 3.95
CA LEU A 6 6.29 -21.31 5.25
C LEU A 6 5.01 -21.16 6.09
N LEU A 7 3.91 -20.72 5.48
CA LEU A 7 2.61 -20.61 6.14
C LEU A 7 2.10 -21.98 6.63
N LEU A 8 2.28 -23.03 5.83
CA LEU A 8 1.96 -24.40 6.24
C LEU A 8 2.85 -24.91 7.37
N LEU A 9 4.13 -24.52 7.43
CA LEU A 9 4.99 -24.83 8.58
C LEU A 9 4.49 -24.19 9.87
N VAL A 10 3.98 -22.95 9.81
CA VAL A 10 3.35 -22.28 10.96
C VAL A 10 2.12 -23.06 11.43
N VAL A 11 1.26 -23.48 10.50
CA VAL A 11 0.07 -24.29 10.81
C VAL A 11 0.47 -25.64 11.39
N GLU A 12 1.47 -26.31 10.83
CA GLU A 12 1.95 -27.60 11.31
C GLU A 12 2.57 -27.50 12.71
N ALA A 13 3.31 -26.43 12.99
CA ALA A 13 3.83 -26.16 14.33
C ALA A 13 2.69 -25.97 15.35
N PHE A 14 1.63 -25.28 14.97
CA PHE A 14 0.42 -25.13 15.78
C PHE A 14 -0.28 -26.50 16.00
N LEU A 15 -0.48 -27.28 14.95
CA LEU A 15 -1.12 -28.59 15.03
C LEU A 15 -0.29 -29.56 15.87
N HIS A 16 1.03 -29.54 15.74
CA HIS A 16 1.93 -30.34 16.59
C HIS A 16 1.80 -29.94 18.07
N ARG A 17 1.66 -28.65 18.35
CA ARG A 17 1.42 -28.18 19.73
C ARG A 17 0.08 -28.66 20.29
N MET A 18 -0.97 -28.72 19.44
CA MET A 18 -2.31 -29.14 19.86
C MET A 18 -2.45 -30.66 19.95
N ARG A 19 -1.72 -31.43 19.14
CA ARG A 19 -1.74 -32.89 19.08
C ARG A 19 -0.55 -33.46 19.85
N ALA A 20 -0.68 -33.59 21.16
CA ALA A 20 0.43 -33.99 22.03
C ALA A 20 1.10 -35.34 21.70
N ASN A 21 0.52 -36.22 20.86
CA ASN A 21 0.94 -37.59 20.65
C ASN A 21 1.17 -38.01 19.16
N ALA A 22 1.10 -37.09 18.19
CA ALA A 22 1.35 -37.45 16.80
C ALA A 22 2.86 -37.37 16.47
N PRO A 23 3.52 -38.45 16.05
CA PRO A 23 4.91 -38.38 15.65
C PRO A 23 5.03 -37.45 14.43
N PRO A 24 5.92 -36.45 14.46
CA PRO A 24 6.11 -35.59 13.31
C PRO A 24 6.75 -36.40 12.18
N ARG A 25 6.18 -36.30 10.98
CA ARG A 25 6.81 -36.84 9.74
C ARG A 25 7.98 -35.89 9.36
N LYS A 26 9.02 -35.84 10.20
CA LYS A 26 10.12 -34.86 10.14
C LYS A 26 10.75 -34.76 8.76
N LEU A 27 11.04 -35.88 8.13
CA LEU A 27 11.66 -35.89 6.81
C LEU A 27 10.73 -35.29 5.75
N TRP A 28 9.47 -35.70 5.75
CA TRP A 28 8.48 -35.16 4.81
C TRP A 28 8.30 -33.63 4.99
N LEU A 29 8.14 -33.17 6.23
CA LEU A 29 8.02 -31.74 6.53
C LEU A 29 9.27 -30.97 6.10
N ALA A 30 10.46 -31.53 6.34
CA ALA A 30 11.72 -30.88 5.94
C ALA A 30 11.85 -30.77 4.42
N LEU A 31 11.50 -31.83 3.67
CA LEU A 31 11.65 -31.85 2.22
C LEU A 31 10.56 -31.08 1.50
N VAL A 32 9.29 -31.25 1.90
CA VAL A 32 8.15 -30.71 1.17
C VAL A 32 7.82 -29.26 1.58
N LEU A 33 8.03 -28.90 2.83
CA LEU A 33 7.75 -27.54 3.33
C LEU A 33 9.02 -26.78 3.71
N GLY A 34 9.94 -27.44 4.43
CA GLY A 34 11.15 -26.79 4.96
C GLY A 34 12.09 -26.33 3.84
N LEU A 35 12.39 -27.18 2.88
CA LEU A 35 13.29 -26.84 1.79
C LEU A 35 12.75 -25.73 0.88
N PRO A 36 11.49 -25.75 0.42
CA PRO A 36 10.92 -24.63 -0.33
C PRO A 36 10.80 -23.34 0.49
N ALA A 37 10.45 -23.43 1.78
CA ALA A 37 10.43 -22.26 2.66
C ALA A 37 11.81 -21.62 2.79
N LEU A 38 12.86 -22.45 2.98
CA LEU A 38 14.25 -21.99 3.04
C LEU A 38 14.68 -21.36 1.71
N ALA A 39 14.27 -21.91 0.57
CA ALA A 39 14.57 -21.33 -0.74
C ALA A 39 13.96 -19.92 -0.89
N VAL A 40 12.71 -19.73 -0.43
CA VAL A 40 12.07 -18.40 -0.43
C VAL A 40 12.79 -17.44 0.51
N LEU A 41 13.15 -17.86 1.71
CA LEU A 41 13.90 -17.02 2.66
C LEU A 41 15.29 -16.65 2.11
N ALA A 42 15.98 -17.60 1.46
CA ALA A 42 17.26 -17.34 0.80
C ALA A 42 17.11 -16.36 -0.37
N TYR A 43 16.03 -16.47 -1.15
CA TYR A 43 15.72 -15.50 -2.20
C TYR A 43 15.51 -14.11 -1.61
N LEU A 44 14.69 -13.96 -0.55
CA LEU A 44 14.47 -12.68 0.11
C LEU A 44 15.77 -12.11 0.69
N ALA A 45 16.61 -12.96 1.31
CA ALA A 45 17.91 -12.53 1.81
C ALA A 45 18.84 -12.02 0.70
N LYS A 46 18.79 -12.62 -0.50
CA LYS A 46 19.54 -12.16 -1.68
C LYS A 46 19.05 -10.79 -2.20
N GLN A 47 17.78 -10.44 -1.95
CA GLN A 47 17.21 -9.14 -2.34
C GLN A 47 17.59 -8.00 -1.38
N ILE A 48 18.24 -8.30 -0.25
CA ILE A 48 18.71 -7.27 0.68
C ILE A 48 19.80 -6.44 -0.01
N ASN A 49 19.49 -5.16 -0.21
CA ASN A 49 20.43 -4.21 -0.79
C ASN A 49 20.11 -2.80 -0.26
N PHE A 50 20.94 -2.31 0.63
CA PHE A 50 20.78 -1.01 1.29
C PHE A 50 21.45 0.14 0.52
N THR A 51 21.74 -0.04 -0.77
CA THR A 51 22.25 1.04 -1.62
C THR A 51 21.15 2.10 -1.77
N PRO A 52 21.45 3.38 -1.54
CA PRO A 52 20.52 4.47 -1.80
C PRO A 52 20.01 4.44 -3.25
N HIS A 53 18.73 4.77 -3.43
CA HIS A 53 18.09 4.82 -4.76
C HIS A 53 18.13 3.51 -5.55
N ILE A 54 18.18 2.35 -4.85
CA ILE A 54 18.16 1.02 -5.49
C ILE A 54 16.97 0.82 -6.44
N TRP A 55 15.88 1.55 -6.22
CA TRP A 55 14.67 1.54 -7.06
C TRP A 55 14.42 2.92 -7.67
N PRO A 56 15.01 3.25 -8.84
CA PRO A 56 14.89 4.58 -9.46
C PRO A 56 13.44 5.03 -9.72
N HIS A 57 12.50 4.07 -9.82
CA HIS A 57 11.08 4.30 -10.06
C HIS A 57 10.25 4.40 -8.75
N ARG A 58 10.89 4.42 -7.58
CA ARG A 58 10.20 4.53 -6.29
C ARG A 58 10.69 5.77 -5.54
N PRO A 59 9.80 6.47 -4.80
CA PRO A 59 10.17 7.63 -3.98
C PRO A 59 10.82 7.24 -2.64
N PHE A 60 11.25 6.00 -2.49
CA PHE A 60 11.88 5.44 -1.28
C PHE A 60 12.92 4.40 -1.65
N ASP A 61 13.90 4.22 -0.78
CA ASP A 61 14.85 3.11 -0.84
C ASP A 61 14.41 1.91 0.03
N GLN A 62 15.25 0.87 0.10
CA GLN A 62 14.91 -0.34 0.83
C GLN A 62 14.80 -0.12 2.34
N VAL A 63 15.65 0.75 2.90
CA VAL A 63 15.64 1.05 4.35
C VAL A 63 14.40 1.85 4.72
N GLU A 64 14.08 2.88 3.94
CA GLU A 64 12.89 3.71 4.10
C GLU A 64 11.60 2.88 3.96
N ARG A 65 11.61 1.92 3.03
CA ARG A 65 10.53 0.96 2.90
C ARG A 65 10.37 0.12 4.15
N LEU A 66 11.44 -0.50 4.66
CA LEU A 66 11.38 -1.32 5.87
C LEU A 66 10.85 -0.53 7.07
N TYR A 67 11.28 0.72 7.23
CA TYR A 67 10.76 1.61 8.28
C TYR A 67 9.27 1.91 8.09
N SER A 68 8.86 2.27 6.89
CA SER A 68 7.45 2.58 6.58
C SER A 68 6.54 1.37 6.77
N GLU A 69 6.97 0.19 6.33
CA GLU A 69 6.19 -1.06 6.47
C GLU A 69 5.95 -1.45 7.92
N THR A 70 6.85 -1.09 8.87
CA THR A 70 6.56 -1.34 10.30
C THR A 70 5.33 -0.58 10.77
N ARG A 71 5.12 0.65 10.31
CA ARG A 71 3.93 1.47 10.61
C ARG A 71 2.70 0.94 9.90
N ILE A 72 2.84 0.62 8.60
CA ILE A 72 1.76 0.09 7.77
C ILE A 72 1.21 -1.22 8.33
N MET A 73 2.05 -2.13 8.77
CA MET A 73 1.61 -3.39 9.37
C MET A 73 0.81 -3.18 10.66
N TRP A 74 1.13 -2.15 11.47
CA TRP A 74 0.29 -1.78 12.62
C TRP A 74 -1.05 -1.20 12.20
N ASP A 75 -1.07 -0.40 11.14
CA ASP A 75 -2.32 0.12 10.58
C ASP A 75 -3.20 -1.00 10.01
N TYR A 76 -2.61 -1.98 9.33
CA TYR A 76 -3.32 -3.19 8.89
C TYR A 76 -3.96 -3.96 10.05
N VAL A 77 -3.21 -4.18 11.14
CA VAL A 77 -3.77 -4.80 12.36
C VAL A 77 -4.90 -3.95 12.92
N GLY A 78 -4.69 -2.63 13.00
CA GLY A 78 -5.71 -1.69 13.47
C GLY A 78 -7.00 -1.77 12.66
N GLN A 79 -6.91 -1.79 11.34
CA GLN A 79 -8.07 -1.87 10.45
C GLN A 79 -8.79 -3.22 10.50
N LEU A 80 -8.05 -4.31 10.68
CA LEU A 80 -8.64 -5.64 10.83
C LEU A 80 -9.46 -5.75 12.12
N TRP A 81 -8.95 -5.24 13.25
CA TRP A 81 -9.60 -5.35 14.55
C TRP A 81 -10.60 -4.24 14.85
N LEU A 82 -10.37 -3.05 14.31
CA LEU A 82 -11.23 -1.87 14.46
C LEU A 82 -11.56 -1.34 13.05
N PRO A 83 -12.40 -2.07 12.30
CA PRO A 83 -12.76 -1.66 10.96
C PRO A 83 -13.36 -0.27 11.00
N ARG A 84 -12.83 0.62 10.13
CA ARG A 84 -13.32 1.98 9.99
C ARG A 84 -14.06 2.07 8.67
N ILE A 85 -15.20 2.74 8.66
CA ILE A 85 -15.92 3.07 7.41
C ILE A 85 -15.00 3.92 6.52
N GLU A 86 -14.28 4.83 7.15
CA GLU A 86 -13.26 5.70 6.56
C GLU A 86 -11.86 5.06 6.50
N GLY A 87 -11.76 3.74 6.71
CA GLY A 87 -10.51 2.98 6.59
C GLY A 87 -9.97 3.08 5.18
N ALA A 88 -8.87 2.39 4.92
CA ALA A 88 -8.12 2.40 3.68
C ALA A 88 -8.89 2.83 2.44
N GLY A 89 -8.40 3.87 1.82
CA GLY A 89 -9.03 4.51 0.67
C GLY A 89 -8.68 3.85 -0.66
N LEU A 90 -9.26 4.38 -1.71
CA LEU A 90 -8.90 4.04 -3.08
C LEU A 90 -7.47 4.55 -3.40
N PHE A 91 -7.11 5.72 -2.86
CA PHE A 91 -5.81 6.35 -3.04
C PHE A 91 -4.97 6.19 -1.77
N GLN A 92 -3.83 5.52 -1.88
CA GLN A 92 -2.96 5.16 -0.76
C GLN A 92 -1.54 5.71 -0.94
N ASP A 93 -1.34 6.53 -1.96
CA ASP A 93 -0.06 7.12 -2.33
C ASP A 93 0.31 8.33 -1.46
N GLY A 94 -0.61 8.85 -0.66
CA GLY A 94 -0.37 9.90 0.33
C GLY A 94 0.26 9.39 1.65
N PHE A 95 0.56 8.09 1.79
CA PHE A 95 1.18 7.59 3.00
C PHE A 95 2.58 8.17 3.21
N GLU A 96 2.79 8.81 4.36
CA GLU A 96 4.08 9.44 4.72
C GLU A 96 5.20 8.41 4.84
N ILE A 97 6.21 8.52 3.97
CA ILE A 97 7.38 7.64 3.96
C ILE A 97 8.23 7.90 5.21
N SER A 98 8.65 6.83 5.89
CA SER A 98 9.58 6.92 7.00
C SER A 98 11.01 7.11 6.48
N ARG A 99 11.57 8.32 6.60
CA ARG A 99 12.93 8.65 6.18
C ARG A 99 14.00 8.22 7.21
N GLY A 100 13.56 7.83 8.40
CA GLY A 100 14.42 7.35 9.47
C GLY A 100 13.61 6.80 10.63
N ILE A 101 14.32 6.29 11.65
CA ILE A 101 13.67 5.71 12.84
C ILE A 101 12.82 6.75 13.59
N PHE A 102 13.23 8.02 13.58
CA PHE A 102 12.53 9.11 14.26
C PHE A 102 11.81 10.07 13.30
N GLN A 103 11.73 9.73 12.04
CA GLN A 103 11.12 10.56 11.00
C GLN A 103 10.12 9.73 10.15
N PRO A 104 8.84 9.71 10.60
CA PRO A 104 8.26 10.30 11.81
C PRO A 104 8.53 9.44 13.06
N ILE A 105 8.32 10.02 14.24
CA ILE A 105 8.54 9.34 15.55
C ILE A 105 7.69 8.07 15.71
N SER A 106 6.55 7.98 15.04
CA SER A 106 5.70 6.79 15.01
C SER A 106 6.42 5.56 14.46
N THR A 107 7.47 5.72 13.66
CA THR A 107 8.33 4.63 13.18
C THR A 107 9.05 3.94 14.35
N ALA A 108 9.63 4.73 15.27
CA ALA A 108 10.29 4.16 16.46
C ALA A 108 9.32 3.34 17.31
N TRP A 109 8.11 3.87 17.53
CA TRP A 109 7.07 3.14 18.28
C TRP A 109 6.61 1.87 17.56
N ALA A 110 6.50 1.92 16.25
CA ALA A 110 6.14 0.75 15.45
C ALA A 110 7.21 -0.35 15.53
N ILE A 111 8.49 0.00 15.42
CA ILE A 111 9.61 -0.93 15.55
C ILE A 111 9.65 -1.54 16.95
N LEU A 112 9.54 -0.73 18.01
CA LEU A 112 9.50 -1.21 19.38
C LEU A 112 8.33 -2.16 19.62
N GLY A 113 7.16 -1.81 19.10
CA GLY A 113 5.96 -2.65 19.19
C GLY A 113 6.15 -4.01 18.53
N TRP A 114 6.65 -4.06 17.29
CA TRP A 114 6.94 -5.34 16.62
C TRP A 114 8.06 -6.11 17.30
N GLY A 115 9.09 -5.44 17.80
CA GLY A 115 10.14 -6.05 18.62
C GLY A 115 9.56 -6.74 19.86
N ALA A 116 8.64 -6.07 20.56
CA ALA A 116 7.94 -6.65 21.72
C ALA A 116 7.07 -7.86 21.32
N VAL A 117 6.33 -7.76 20.21
CA VAL A 117 5.52 -8.88 19.68
C VAL A 117 6.41 -10.10 19.39
N ILE A 118 7.53 -9.90 18.69
CA ILE A 118 8.47 -10.99 18.34
C ILE A 118 9.08 -11.60 19.60
N LEU A 119 9.45 -10.78 20.58
CA LEU A 119 10.03 -11.23 21.85
C LEU A 119 9.04 -12.09 22.66
N VAL A 120 7.74 -11.75 22.61
CA VAL A 120 6.68 -12.47 23.33
C VAL A 120 6.20 -13.72 22.55
N LEU A 121 6.51 -13.85 21.28
CA LEU A 121 6.02 -14.93 20.41
C LEU A 121 6.29 -16.37 20.96
N PRO A 122 7.48 -16.71 21.56
CA PRO A 122 7.69 -18.02 22.17
C PRO A 122 6.80 -18.27 23.40
N LEU A 123 6.47 -17.23 24.16
CA LEU A 123 5.53 -17.33 25.28
C LEU A 123 4.11 -17.56 24.78
N LEU A 124 3.69 -16.87 23.72
CA LEU A 124 2.39 -17.07 23.07
C LEU A 124 2.24 -18.52 22.56
N TYR A 125 3.26 -19.09 21.96
CA TYR A 125 3.25 -20.50 21.54
C TYR A 125 2.92 -21.45 22.68
N ARG A 126 3.45 -21.17 23.88
CA ARG A 126 3.27 -22.03 25.06
C ARG A 126 1.95 -21.77 25.79
N ARG A 127 1.50 -20.52 25.89
CA ARG A 127 0.38 -20.10 26.75
C ARG A 127 -0.91 -19.83 26.00
N LEU A 128 -0.80 -19.29 24.78
CA LEU A 128 -1.91 -18.83 23.95
C LEU A 128 -1.73 -19.27 22.49
N PRO A 129 -1.80 -20.58 22.20
CA PRO A 129 -1.43 -21.12 20.88
C PRO A 129 -2.27 -20.57 19.73
N PHE A 130 -3.54 -20.22 19.95
CA PHE A 130 -4.39 -19.59 18.93
C PHE A 130 -3.96 -18.16 18.60
N VAL A 131 -3.53 -17.39 19.61
CA VAL A 131 -2.94 -16.05 19.39
C VAL A 131 -1.61 -16.15 18.67
N TRP A 132 -0.78 -17.13 19.08
CA TRP A 132 0.48 -17.40 18.39
C TRP A 132 0.27 -17.72 16.91
N LEU A 133 -0.69 -18.60 16.58
CA LEU A 133 -1.01 -18.95 15.19
C LEU A 133 -1.40 -17.71 14.40
N ALA A 134 -2.29 -16.88 14.94
CA ALA A 134 -2.74 -15.66 14.27
C ALA A 134 -1.57 -14.71 13.98
N VAL A 135 -0.73 -14.43 15.00
CA VAL A 135 0.39 -13.49 14.88
C VAL A 135 1.51 -14.04 13.98
N ALA A 136 1.91 -15.32 14.19
CA ALA A 136 2.97 -15.93 13.39
C ALA A 136 2.56 -16.05 11.91
N PHE A 137 1.31 -16.42 11.63
CA PHE A 137 0.78 -16.53 10.28
C PHE A 137 0.71 -15.15 9.60
N PHE A 138 0.27 -14.12 10.33
CA PHE A 138 0.24 -12.74 9.86
C PHE A 138 1.64 -12.25 9.49
N LEU A 139 2.61 -12.38 10.39
CA LEU A 139 3.99 -11.96 10.13
C LEU A 139 4.63 -12.72 8.96
N CYS A 140 4.45 -14.05 8.91
CA CYS A 140 4.97 -14.84 7.80
C CYS A 140 4.29 -14.49 6.46
N GLY A 141 2.99 -14.18 6.48
CA GLY A 141 2.24 -13.79 5.29
C GLY A 141 2.71 -12.49 4.66
N HIS A 142 3.26 -11.58 5.47
CA HIS A 142 3.77 -10.27 5.02
C HIS A 142 5.24 -10.29 4.56
N LEU A 143 5.97 -11.41 4.68
CA LEU A 143 7.41 -11.45 4.41
C LEU A 143 7.81 -11.03 2.98
N ILE A 144 7.00 -11.30 1.97
CA ILE A 144 7.31 -10.85 0.59
C ILE A 144 6.87 -9.41 0.38
N GLU A 145 5.65 -9.08 0.80
CA GLU A 145 5.01 -7.83 0.39
C GLU A 145 5.37 -6.65 1.29
N SER A 146 5.80 -6.91 2.52
CA SER A 146 6.12 -5.86 3.50
C SER A 146 7.60 -5.85 3.91
N THR A 147 8.51 -6.39 3.08
CA THR A 147 9.94 -6.38 3.37
C THR A 147 10.79 -5.86 2.20
N VAL A 148 11.69 -6.67 1.68
CA VAL A 148 12.81 -6.27 0.82
C VAL A 148 12.48 -6.10 -0.67
N ILE A 149 11.25 -6.39 -1.08
CA ILE A 149 10.84 -6.26 -2.48
C ILE A 149 10.30 -4.85 -2.74
N GLY A 150 10.73 -4.19 -3.82
CA GLY A 150 10.39 -2.81 -4.18
C GLY A 150 8.96 -2.58 -4.66
N LEU A 151 7.97 -3.12 -3.95
CA LEU A 151 6.55 -2.90 -4.22
C LEU A 151 6.11 -1.53 -3.69
N GLU A 152 4.95 -1.03 -4.12
CA GLU A 152 4.29 0.12 -3.48
C GLU A 152 4.07 -0.15 -1.98
N LEU A 153 4.03 0.90 -1.15
CA LEU A 153 4.01 0.74 0.30
C LEU A 153 2.68 0.15 0.79
N TYR A 154 1.57 0.76 0.46
CA TYR A 154 0.31 0.50 1.15
C TYR A 154 -0.75 -0.09 0.22
N PHE A 155 -1.26 -1.30 0.56
CA PHE A 155 -2.43 -1.90 -0.10
C PHE A 155 -3.18 -2.85 0.82
N GLU A 156 -4.47 -2.62 1.05
CA GLU A 156 -5.31 -3.46 1.91
C GLU A 156 -5.41 -4.91 1.47
N HIS A 157 -5.43 -5.17 0.16
CA HIS A 157 -5.59 -6.52 -0.37
C HIS A 157 -4.44 -7.48 0.02
N ARG A 158 -3.29 -6.95 0.46
CA ARG A 158 -2.18 -7.75 0.99
C ARG A 158 -2.54 -8.50 2.26
N ASN A 159 -3.57 -8.04 2.99
CA ASN A 159 -4.04 -8.68 4.21
C ASN A 159 -4.87 -9.95 3.99
N TYR A 160 -5.34 -10.25 2.78
CA TYR A 160 -6.25 -11.39 2.56
C TYR A 160 -5.71 -12.71 3.10
N VAL A 161 -4.48 -13.07 2.73
CA VAL A 161 -3.86 -14.30 3.21
C VAL A 161 -3.34 -14.15 4.64
N PRO A 162 -2.56 -13.10 5.00
CA PRO A 162 -2.06 -12.92 6.36
C PRO A 162 -3.13 -12.88 7.44
N ALA A 163 -4.31 -12.31 7.14
CA ALA A 163 -5.40 -12.18 8.11
C ALA A 163 -6.20 -13.46 8.35
N PHE A 164 -5.93 -14.55 7.65
CA PHE A 164 -6.77 -15.77 7.66
C PHE A 164 -7.07 -16.30 9.07
N PHE A 165 -6.08 -16.30 9.95
CA PHE A 165 -6.25 -16.75 11.35
C PHE A 165 -6.43 -15.61 12.35
N MET A 166 -6.45 -14.34 11.90
CA MET A 166 -6.42 -13.17 12.79
C MET A 166 -7.61 -13.13 13.76
N PHE A 167 -8.77 -13.63 13.34
CA PHE A 167 -9.98 -13.63 14.16
C PHE A 167 -10.23 -14.95 14.92
N LEU A 168 -9.38 -15.96 14.73
CA LEU A 168 -9.50 -17.22 15.45
C LEU A 168 -9.42 -17.07 16.98
N PRO A 169 -8.49 -16.25 17.54
CA PRO A 169 -8.47 -15.99 18.98
C PRO A 169 -9.76 -15.39 19.53
N LEU A 170 -10.41 -14.51 18.74
CA LEU A 170 -11.71 -13.94 19.10
C LEU A 170 -12.80 -15.00 19.18
N ALA A 171 -12.87 -15.86 18.16
CA ALA A 171 -13.84 -16.96 18.13
C ALA A 171 -13.66 -17.92 19.33
N VAL A 172 -12.40 -18.29 19.63
CA VAL A 172 -12.06 -19.10 20.81
C VAL A 172 -12.43 -18.38 22.11
N GLY A 173 -12.18 -17.08 22.19
CA GLY A 173 -12.53 -16.26 23.35
C GLY A 173 -14.05 -16.20 23.59
N ILE A 174 -14.84 -16.07 22.51
CA ILE A 174 -16.31 -16.08 22.60
C ILE A 174 -16.82 -17.46 23.04
N ASP A 175 -16.26 -18.54 22.49
CA ASP A 175 -16.61 -19.90 22.91
C ASP A 175 -16.29 -20.12 24.40
N TRP A 176 -15.10 -19.74 24.85
CA TRP A 176 -14.71 -19.77 26.24
C TRP A 176 -15.67 -18.96 27.14
N LEU A 177 -16.09 -17.77 26.69
CA LEU A 177 -17.08 -16.94 27.39
C LEU A 177 -18.41 -17.67 27.59
N GLY A 178 -18.87 -18.37 26.53
CA GLY A 178 -20.09 -19.18 26.54
C GLY A 178 -20.02 -20.34 27.52
N GLN A 179 -18.88 -21.04 27.53
CA GLN A 179 -18.63 -22.17 28.43
C GLN A 179 -18.47 -21.74 29.89
N ARG A 180 -17.82 -20.59 30.12
CA ARG A 180 -17.48 -20.12 31.48
C ARG A 180 -18.65 -19.45 32.20
N TYR A 181 -19.51 -18.73 31.45
CA TYR A 181 -20.62 -17.97 32.01
C TYR A 181 -21.96 -18.48 31.53
N ARG A 182 -22.42 -18.06 30.36
CA ARG A 182 -23.73 -18.48 29.79
C ARG A 182 -23.64 -18.53 28.25
N PRO A 183 -24.13 -19.60 27.61
CA PRO A 183 -24.18 -19.69 26.13
C PRO A 183 -24.95 -18.54 25.47
N ARG A 184 -25.99 -18.03 26.14
CA ARG A 184 -26.75 -16.87 25.64
C ARG A 184 -25.89 -15.58 25.53
N MET A 185 -24.93 -15.40 26.43
CA MET A 185 -24.01 -14.25 26.35
C MET A 185 -23.09 -14.37 25.12
N ALA A 186 -22.48 -15.53 24.90
CA ALA A 186 -21.66 -15.76 23.72
C ALA A 186 -22.47 -15.52 22.43
N MET A 187 -23.68 -16.03 22.37
CA MET A 187 -24.58 -15.80 21.24
C MET A 187 -24.94 -14.33 21.07
N ALA A 188 -25.22 -13.59 22.13
CA ALA A 188 -25.51 -12.16 22.06
C ALA A 188 -24.31 -11.35 21.55
N VAL A 189 -23.08 -11.64 22.05
CA VAL A 189 -21.84 -11.02 21.58
C VAL A 189 -21.62 -11.33 20.10
N THR A 190 -21.78 -12.58 19.69
CA THR A 190 -21.62 -12.99 18.28
C THR A 190 -22.59 -12.24 17.36
N LEU A 191 -23.88 -12.20 17.73
CA LEU A 191 -24.90 -11.50 16.96
C LEU A 191 -24.65 -10.00 16.88
N ALA A 192 -24.22 -9.38 17.99
CA ALA A 192 -23.86 -7.96 18.02
C ALA A 192 -22.67 -7.66 17.09
N LEU A 193 -21.62 -8.49 17.10
CA LEU A 193 -20.47 -8.35 16.20
C LEU A 193 -20.87 -8.53 14.73
N ILE A 194 -21.68 -9.54 14.42
CA ILE A 194 -22.19 -9.77 13.06
C ILE A 194 -23.01 -8.57 12.59
N ALA A 195 -23.94 -8.08 13.42
CA ALA A 195 -24.78 -6.92 13.07
C ALA A 195 -23.95 -5.66 12.84
N MET A 196 -22.95 -5.41 13.71
CA MET A 196 -22.01 -4.29 13.55
C MET A 196 -21.24 -4.41 12.23
N LEU A 197 -20.60 -5.55 11.97
CA LEU A 197 -19.80 -5.77 10.75
C LEU A 197 -20.68 -5.73 9.50
N ALA A 198 -21.88 -6.28 9.53
CA ALA A 198 -22.84 -6.20 8.43
C ALA A 198 -23.25 -4.75 8.14
N GLY A 199 -23.52 -3.95 9.18
CA GLY A 199 -23.82 -2.52 9.03
C GLY A 199 -22.68 -1.73 8.42
N MET A 200 -21.45 -1.97 8.89
CA MET A 200 -20.24 -1.31 8.34
C MET A 200 -19.99 -1.72 6.88
N THR A 201 -20.14 -3.00 6.57
CA THR A 201 -20.00 -3.52 5.20
C THR A 201 -21.05 -2.92 4.28
N TRP A 202 -22.29 -2.81 4.77
CA TRP A 202 -23.40 -2.18 4.03
C TRP A 202 -23.08 -0.72 3.68
N GLN A 203 -22.64 0.09 4.65
CA GLN A 203 -22.27 1.48 4.43
C GLN A 203 -21.10 1.61 3.42
N ARG A 204 -20.10 0.73 3.54
CA ARG A 204 -18.98 0.71 2.61
C ARG A 204 -19.41 0.30 1.20
N SER A 205 -20.30 -0.68 1.08
CA SER A 205 -20.86 -1.12 -0.20
C SER A 205 -21.62 -0.02 -0.93
N LEU A 206 -22.34 0.84 -0.20
CA LEU A 206 -23.03 1.99 -0.78
C LEU A 206 -22.06 3.03 -1.38
N LEU A 207 -20.87 3.18 -0.78
CA LEU A 207 -19.84 4.06 -1.32
C LEU A 207 -19.20 3.43 -2.58
N TRP A 208 -18.97 2.11 -2.58
CA TRP A 208 -18.37 1.38 -3.71
C TRP A 208 -19.34 1.12 -4.87
N ALA A 209 -20.63 1.33 -4.67
CA ALA A 209 -21.65 1.16 -5.72
C ALA A 209 -21.57 2.24 -6.82
N ASP A 210 -20.94 3.38 -6.55
CA ASP A 210 -20.82 4.51 -7.46
C ASP A 210 -19.33 4.91 -7.57
N ALA A 211 -18.75 4.69 -8.74
CA ALA A 211 -17.32 4.93 -8.95
C ALA A 211 -16.92 6.41 -8.83
N ASP A 212 -17.77 7.32 -9.30
CA ASP A 212 -17.50 8.75 -9.23
C ASP A 212 -17.58 9.27 -7.78
N ARG A 213 -18.62 8.86 -7.06
CA ARG A 213 -18.77 9.16 -5.63
C ARG A 213 -17.61 8.59 -4.81
N LEU A 214 -17.18 7.36 -5.10
CA LEU A 214 -16.06 6.70 -4.45
C LEU A 214 -14.76 7.47 -4.64
N GLN A 215 -14.42 7.80 -5.89
CA GLN A 215 -13.17 8.49 -6.22
C GLN A 215 -13.16 9.91 -5.67
N THR A 216 -14.26 10.65 -5.79
CA THR A 216 -14.41 11.99 -5.22
C THR A 216 -14.24 11.98 -3.71
N TYR A 217 -14.90 11.05 -3.02
CA TYR A 217 -14.81 10.92 -1.57
C TYR A 217 -13.36 10.71 -1.10
N TRP A 218 -12.66 9.77 -1.73
CA TRP A 218 -11.29 9.46 -1.33
C TRP A 218 -10.28 10.52 -1.75
N ALA A 219 -10.48 11.17 -2.90
CA ALA A 219 -9.64 12.29 -3.32
C ALA A 219 -9.74 13.49 -2.35
N MET A 220 -10.94 13.76 -1.81
CA MET A 220 -11.13 14.80 -0.79
C MET A 220 -10.60 14.38 0.59
N LYS A 221 -10.60 13.08 0.89
CA LYS A 221 -10.18 12.56 2.19
C LYS A 221 -8.67 12.56 2.37
N ASP A 222 -7.91 12.35 1.29
CA ASP A 222 -6.45 12.36 1.29
C ASP A 222 -5.88 13.48 0.38
N PRO A 223 -5.72 14.69 0.91
CA PRO A 223 -5.14 15.80 0.16
C PRO A 223 -3.68 15.59 -0.25
N GLN A 224 -2.96 14.64 0.37
CA GLN A 224 -1.59 14.30 0.05
C GLN A 224 -1.49 13.27 -1.08
N SER A 225 -2.61 12.68 -1.51
CA SER A 225 -2.64 11.78 -2.63
C SER A 225 -2.53 12.51 -3.96
N ALA A 226 -1.43 12.28 -4.68
CA ALA A 226 -1.27 12.79 -6.04
C ALA A 226 -2.33 12.21 -7.00
N ARG A 227 -2.68 10.93 -6.83
CA ARG A 227 -3.74 10.27 -7.63
C ARG A 227 -5.11 10.88 -7.36
N GLY A 228 -5.41 11.18 -6.08
CA GLY A 228 -6.66 11.83 -5.69
C GLY A 228 -6.78 13.23 -6.29
N ARG A 229 -5.73 14.04 -6.20
CA ARG A 229 -5.71 15.38 -6.81
C ARG A 229 -5.83 15.32 -8.33
N ASN A 230 -5.09 14.44 -8.98
CA ASN A 230 -5.19 14.24 -10.41
C ASN A 230 -6.61 13.84 -10.87
N TYR A 231 -7.29 13.01 -10.08
CA TYR A 231 -8.69 12.67 -10.36
C TYR A 231 -9.60 13.90 -10.32
N LEU A 232 -9.50 14.73 -9.27
CA LEU A 232 -10.33 15.98 -9.16
C LEU A 232 -10.05 16.94 -10.30
N ILE A 233 -8.79 17.12 -10.69
CA ILE A 233 -8.38 17.95 -11.82
C ILE A 233 -8.97 17.39 -13.13
N SER A 234 -8.82 16.09 -13.37
CA SER A 234 -9.36 15.43 -14.58
C SER A 234 -10.88 15.59 -14.69
N ARG A 235 -11.58 15.47 -13.58
CA ARG A 235 -13.01 15.66 -13.51
C ARG A 235 -13.42 17.09 -13.90
N LEU A 236 -12.71 18.11 -13.42
CA LEU A 236 -12.96 19.51 -13.81
C LEU A 236 -12.75 19.71 -15.32
N VAL A 237 -11.75 19.03 -15.90
CA VAL A 237 -11.53 19.04 -17.36
C VAL A 237 -12.69 18.39 -18.11
N GLU A 238 -13.21 17.26 -17.65
CA GLU A 238 -14.38 16.58 -18.24
C GLU A 238 -15.64 17.44 -18.14
N GLU A 239 -15.81 18.17 -17.05
CA GLU A 239 -16.89 19.15 -16.85
C GLU A 239 -16.66 20.46 -17.64
N LYS A 240 -15.57 20.56 -18.42
CA LYS A 240 -15.16 21.75 -19.19
C LYS A 240 -14.91 23.01 -18.33
N LYS A 241 -14.63 22.83 -17.05
CA LYS A 241 -14.29 23.90 -16.11
C LYS A 241 -12.78 24.17 -16.13
N TYR A 242 -12.26 24.53 -17.30
CA TYR A 242 -10.82 24.60 -17.53
C TYR A 242 -10.11 25.63 -16.61
N GLY A 243 -10.75 26.77 -16.28
CA GLY A 243 -10.17 27.76 -15.38
C GLY A 243 -9.97 27.21 -13.95
N GLU A 244 -10.95 26.46 -13.44
CA GLU A 244 -10.83 25.80 -12.13
C GLU A 244 -9.79 24.67 -12.18
N ALA A 245 -9.78 23.88 -13.26
CA ALA A 245 -8.82 22.79 -13.45
C ALA A 245 -7.37 23.31 -13.47
N LEU A 246 -7.10 24.44 -14.14
CA LEU A 246 -5.79 25.08 -14.15
C LEU A 246 -5.38 25.54 -12.74
N ALA A 247 -6.25 26.27 -12.03
CA ALA A 247 -5.94 26.72 -10.68
C ALA A 247 -5.65 25.57 -9.70
N TRP A 248 -6.41 24.48 -9.81
CA TRP A 248 -6.17 23.28 -9.01
C TRP A 248 -4.88 22.56 -9.40
N ALA A 249 -4.54 22.53 -10.69
CA ALA A 249 -3.30 21.91 -11.17
C ALA A 249 -2.07 22.71 -10.71
N ASP A 250 -2.12 24.05 -10.80
CA ASP A 250 -1.07 24.94 -10.31
C ASP A 250 -0.82 24.76 -8.81
N GLN A 251 -1.90 24.72 -8.02
CA GLN A 251 -1.80 24.46 -6.59
C GLN A 251 -1.23 23.07 -6.29
N ALA A 252 -1.70 22.04 -7.00
CA ALA A 252 -1.28 20.65 -6.77
C ALA A 252 0.22 20.47 -7.02
N VAL A 253 0.78 21.06 -8.09
CA VAL A 253 2.22 20.98 -8.40
C VAL A 253 3.06 21.73 -7.37
N GLN A 254 2.56 22.83 -6.83
CA GLN A 254 3.28 23.59 -5.78
C GLN A 254 3.29 22.83 -4.44
N GLU A 255 2.18 22.18 -4.07
CA GLU A 255 2.05 21.48 -2.80
C GLU A 255 2.68 20.09 -2.82
N LEU A 256 2.72 19.41 -3.98
CA LEU A 256 3.28 18.08 -4.19
C LEU A 256 4.31 18.09 -5.33
N PRO A 257 5.42 18.84 -5.19
CA PRO A 257 6.38 19.07 -6.28
C PRO A 257 7.16 17.81 -6.70
N HIS A 258 7.09 16.74 -5.91
CA HIS A 258 7.78 15.48 -6.21
C HIS A 258 6.87 14.45 -6.92
N SER A 259 5.71 14.85 -7.40
CA SER A 259 4.78 13.96 -8.11
C SER A 259 4.87 14.14 -9.62
N SER A 260 5.49 13.19 -10.31
CA SER A 260 5.55 13.12 -11.77
C SER A 260 4.15 13.11 -12.42
N LEU A 261 3.20 12.43 -11.79
CA LEU A 261 1.80 12.41 -12.23
C LEU A 261 1.19 13.82 -12.29
N LEU A 262 1.39 14.60 -11.23
CA LEU A 262 0.82 15.95 -11.15
C LEU A 262 1.55 16.91 -12.09
N THR A 263 2.88 16.84 -12.18
CA THR A 263 3.67 17.63 -13.13
C THR A 263 3.23 17.39 -14.58
N MET A 264 3.04 16.12 -14.96
CA MET A 264 2.55 15.77 -16.29
C MET A 264 1.11 16.21 -16.54
N SER A 265 0.22 16.06 -15.56
CA SER A 265 -1.17 16.48 -15.65
C SER A 265 -1.28 17.99 -15.79
N TRP A 266 -0.51 18.72 -14.99
CA TRP A 266 -0.43 20.20 -15.02
C TRP A 266 0.05 20.71 -16.39
N LEU A 267 1.16 20.18 -16.91
CA LEU A 267 1.67 20.58 -18.22
C LEU A 267 0.65 20.29 -19.33
N ARG A 268 0.04 19.09 -19.29
CA ARG A 268 -0.96 18.67 -20.27
C ARG A 268 -2.16 19.60 -20.31
N ILE A 269 -2.66 20.06 -19.17
CA ILE A 269 -3.81 21.00 -19.11
C ILE A 269 -3.44 22.34 -19.71
N HIS A 270 -2.25 22.88 -19.38
CA HIS A 270 -1.77 24.12 -19.96
C HIS A 270 -1.61 24.02 -21.49
N VAL A 271 -1.10 22.89 -22.00
CA VAL A 271 -0.99 22.63 -23.43
C VAL A 271 -2.36 22.56 -24.08
N ASN A 272 -3.27 21.74 -23.55
CA ASN A 272 -4.59 21.48 -24.16
C ASN A 272 -5.53 22.70 -24.09
N THR A 273 -5.33 23.59 -23.13
CA THR A 273 -6.06 24.89 -23.06
C THR A 273 -5.39 25.99 -23.86
N GLY A 274 -4.23 25.72 -24.47
CA GLY A 274 -3.48 26.70 -25.24
C GLY A 274 -2.77 27.76 -24.40
N GLN A 275 -2.62 27.55 -23.07
CA GLN A 275 -2.03 28.48 -22.14
C GLN A 275 -0.58 28.13 -21.77
N ALA A 276 -0.04 27.02 -22.28
CA ALA A 276 1.34 26.65 -22.04
C ALA A 276 2.33 27.70 -22.61
N THR A 277 3.35 28.01 -21.84
CA THR A 277 4.48 28.84 -22.23
C THR A 277 5.75 28.00 -22.21
N GLU A 278 6.84 28.52 -22.75
CA GLU A 278 8.16 27.88 -22.70
C GLU A 278 8.61 27.61 -21.26
N GLU A 279 8.33 28.56 -20.35
CA GLU A 279 8.59 28.46 -18.92
C GLU A 279 7.88 27.23 -18.28
N HIS A 280 6.65 26.90 -18.69
CA HIS A 280 5.94 25.69 -18.20
C HIS A 280 6.68 24.41 -18.59
N PHE A 281 7.24 24.34 -19.81
CA PHE A 281 8.04 23.17 -20.23
C PHE A 281 9.37 23.08 -19.49
N GLU A 282 10.04 24.22 -19.26
CA GLU A 282 11.28 24.27 -18.48
C GLU A 282 11.05 23.86 -17.01
N GLN A 283 9.98 24.37 -16.40
CA GLN A 283 9.59 23.98 -15.05
C GLN A 283 9.27 22.48 -14.97
N ALA A 284 8.49 21.96 -15.92
CA ALA A 284 8.20 20.52 -15.98
C ALA A 284 9.47 19.69 -16.15
N ALA A 285 10.38 20.11 -17.03
CA ALA A 285 11.67 19.45 -17.24
C ALA A 285 12.49 19.41 -15.93
N ALA A 286 12.63 20.56 -15.27
CA ALA A 286 13.38 20.66 -14.01
C ALA A 286 12.80 19.73 -12.92
N GLN A 287 11.49 19.74 -12.75
CA GLN A 287 10.83 18.89 -11.77
C GLN A 287 10.97 17.39 -12.11
N LEU A 288 10.72 17.01 -13.37
CA LEU A 288 10.79 15.61 -13.80
C LEU A 288 12.21 15.04 -13.76
N VAL A 289 13.24 15.91 -13.92
CA VAL A 289 14.65 15.52 -13.78
C VAL A 289 14.97 15.10 -12.33
N GLU A 290 14.36 15.72 -11.34
CA GLU A 290 14.59 15.43 -9.92
C GLU A 290 13.73 14.27 -9.41
N GLN A 291 12.66 13.91 -10.14
CA GLN A 291 11.71 12.88 -9.74
C GLN A 291 12.09 11.48 -10.23
N ALA A 292 11.50 10.44 -9.62
CA ALA A 292 11.63 9.09 -10.12
C ALA A 292 10.91 8.95 -11.48
N PHE A 293 11.62 8.44 -12.48
CA PHE A 293 11.03 8.16 -13.80
C PHE A 293 10.23 6.85 -13.72
N ASP A 294 8.95 6.97 -13.48
CA ASP A 294 8.02 5.86 -13.30
C ASP A 294 7.11 5.65 -14.52
N ALA A 295 6.26 4.62 -14.46
CA ALA A 295 5.28 4.33 -15.52
C ALA A 295 4.27 5.47 -15.72
N GLN A 296 4.03 6.31 -14.71
CA GLN A 296 3.12 7.45 -14.81
C GLN A 296 3.75 8.57 -15.65
N THR A 297 5.03 8.85 -15.43
CA THR A 297 5.80 9.79 -16.26
C THR A 297 5.81 9.36 -17.72
N ALA A 298 6.15 8.10 -17.99
CA ALA A 298 6.20 7.55 -19.35
C ALA A 298 4.81 7.61 -20.03
N SER A 299 3.76 7.25 -19.30
CA SER A 299 2.38 7.32 -19.82
C SER A 299 1.92 8.75 -20.06
N GLY A 300 2.22 9.67 -19.14
CA GLY A 300 1.89 11.09 -19.26
C GLY A 300 2.57 11.74 -20.47
N LEU A 301 3.86 11.47 -20.66
CA LEU A 301 4.61 11.95 -21.83
C LEU A 301 4.01 11.42 -23.12
N ARG A 302 3.71 10.12 -23.19
CA ARG A 302 3.10 9.53 -24.38
C ARG A 302 1.78 10.19 -24.71
N ILE A 303 0.89 10.37 -23.72
CA ILE A 303 -0.40 11.02 -23.92
C ILE A 303 -0.21 12.47 -24.41
N LEU A 304 0.73 13.20 -23.83
CA LEU A 304 1.01 14.59 -24.24
C LEU A 304 1.54 14.67 -25.69
N VAL A 305 2.36 13.71 -26.10
CA VAL A 305 2.86 13.61 -27.49
C VAL A 305 1.68 13.26 -28.42
N ASP A 306 0.87 12.28 -28.05
CA ASP A 306 -0.30 11.86 -28.86
C ASP A 306 -1.28 13.03 -29.03
N ASP A 307 -1.59 13.77 -27.96
CA ASP A 307 -2.44 14.98 -28.00
C ASP A 307 -1.83 16.05 -28.94
N ALA A 308 -0.52 16.32 -28.80
CA ALA A 308 0.17 17.34 -29.60
C ALA A 308 0.25 17.00 -31.11
N VAL A 309 0.32 15.70 -31.45
CA VAL A 309 0.33 15.23 -32.85
C VAL A 309 -1.07 15.22 -33.45
N ALA A 310 -2.08 14.88 -32.65
CA ALA A 310 -3.46 14.75 -33.12
C ALA A 310 -4.15 16.10 -33.39
N ALA A 311 -3.73 17.19 -32.71
CA ALA A 311 -4.36 18.49 -32.74
C ALA A 311 -3.50 19.54 -33.44
N PRO A 312 -3.87 20.00 -34.67
CA PRO A 312 -3.11 21.00 -35.43
C PRO A 312 -2.83 22.31 -34.65
N GLU A 313 -3.75 22.70 -33.80
CA GLU A 313 -3.64 23.88 -32.94
C GLU A 313 -2.51 23.78 -31.91
N LEU A 314 -2.02 22.57 -31.59
CA LEU A 314 -0.95 22.30 -30.67
C LEU A 314 0.43 22.21 -31.33
N THR A 315 0.54 22.39 -32.64
CA THR A 315 1.80 22.35 -33.41
C THR A 315 2.85 23.30 -32.85
N ARG A 316 2.45 24.45 -32.31
CA ARG A 316 3.35 25.43 -31.65
C ARG A 316 4.14 24.85 -30.47
N TYR A 317 3.66 23.76 -29.87
CA TYR A 317 4.30 23.11 -28.72
C TYR A 317 5.26 21.98 -29.10
N HIS A 318 5.38 21.63 -30.38
CA HIS A 318 6.24 20.52 -30.82
C HIS A 318 7.72 20.76 -30.46
N GLN A 319 8.24 21.98 -30.63
CA GLN A 319 9.64 22.29 -30.29
C GLN A 319 9.88 22.27 -28.78
N PRO A 320 9.08 22.93 -27.91
CA PRO A 320 9.21 22.78 -26.45
C PRO A 320 9.07 21.33 -25.97
N LEU A 321 8.18 20.55 -26.58
CA LEU A 321 8.01 19.14 -26.24
C LEU A 321 9.21 18.29 -26.62
N LEU A 322 9.80 18.51 -27.80
CA LEU A 322 11.04 17.86 -28.19
C LEU A 322 12.20 18.22 -27.25
N HIS A 323 12.30 19.46 -26.82
CA HIS A 323 13.30 19.88 -25.85
C HIS A 323 13.11 19.16 -24.51
N LEU A 324 11.89 19.09 -23.98
CA LEU A 324 11.52 18.33 -22.78
C LEU A 324 11.96 16.86 -22.89
N LEU A 325 11.63 16.19 -24.02
CA LEU A 325 11.98 14.79 -24.26
C LEU A 325 13.50 14.58 -24.29
N ASN A 326 14.25 15.46 -24.97
CA ASN A 326 15.70 15.39 -25.01
C ASN A 326 16.32 15.55 -23.61
N THR A 327 15.87 16.54 -22.84
CA THR A 327 16.35 16.77 -21.46
C THR A 327 16.14 15.54 -20.57
N LEU A 328 15.01 14.85 -20.72
CA LEU A 328 14.73 13.63 -19.95
C LEU A 328 15.52 12.41 -20.43
N THR A 329 15.85 12.32 -21.73
CA THR A 329 16.64 11.21 -22.29
C THR A 329 18.14 11.36 -22.01
N GLU A 330 18.67 12.58 -21.93
CA GLU A 330 20.07 12.86 -21.59
C GLU A 330 20.43 12.47 -20.14
N ARG A 331 19.42 12.29 -19.29
CA ARG A 331 19.60 11.85 -17.89
C ARG A 331 20.16 10.43 -17.77
N GLY A 332 20.04 9.59 -18.83
CA GLY A 332 20.40 8.16 -18.80
C GLY A 332 19.46 7.34 -17.90
N PRO A 333 19.45 6.01 -18.03
CA PRO A 333 18.65 5.14 -17.20
C PRO A 333 19.12 5.15 -15.74
#